data_bc8c8e3666d09bd6f31e504ef641bca7
#
_entry.id   bc8c8e3666d09bd6f31e504ef641bca7
#
_cell.length_a   1.000
_cell.length_b   1.000
_cell.length_c   1.000
_cell.angle_alpha   90.00
_cell.angle_beta   90.00
_cell.angle_gamma   90.00
#
_symmetry.space_group_name_H-M   'P 1'
#
loop_
_entity.id
_entity.type
_entity.pdbx_description
1 polymer ?
#
loop_
_entity_poly.entity_id
_entity_poly.type
_entity_poly.pdbx_seq_one_letter_code
_entity_poly.pdbx_strand_id
1 'polypeptide(L)'
;MLNCLVIGMGFGQLYKKVLSEYGHTVVTVDPCVKADFDDLEKALESNHFDTVNICTPNYTHGDIAKTVAKYEPDVVFIEKPGLKTSTEWSSLVTNFPNTRWSMVKNNQFRDIVINDKNLLKHLFTNAIRVEFNWCNTDRVPNPGSWFTTNSLAWGGVSRDLMPHLLSWFTNLTKTHFGNADLSYKRTKQNWQLSDVTNTNYGTVKKDGVYDVDDEAVLHYTWANKSIKLTANWRTLKPSELNIVFTFDNGEVIKYEFGLCPESAYLTMVNHTYCLKDIERYWNYNLIEDLWIHDQIQLGDN
;
A
#
# COMPACT_ATOMS: atom_id res chain seq x y z
N MET A 1 -10.85 9.04 21.23
CA MET A 1 -10.93 7.55 21.30
C MET A 1 -11.80 7.12 20.15
N LEU A 2 -11.36 6.15 19.33
CA LEU A 2 -12.11 5.65 18.16
C LEU A 2 -12.60 4.23 18.44
N ASN A 3 -13.73 3.86 17.85
CA ASN A 3 -14.19 2.48 17.73
C ASN A 3 -13.68 1.94 16.40
N CYS A 4 -12.75 1.01 16.43
CA CYS A 4 -12.07 0.47 15.27
C CYS A 4 -12.46 -0.99 15.05
N LEU A 5 -12.82 -1.37 13.83
CA LEU A 5 -12.92 -2.77 13.41
C LEU A 5 -11.68 -3.14 12.60
N VAL A 6 -11.10 -4.30 12.92
CA VAL A 6 -9.98 -4.89 12.15
C VAL A 6 -10.42 -6.23 11.59
N ILE A 7 -10.41 -6.35 10.26
CA ILE A 7 -10.86 -7.52 9.52
C ILE A 7 -9.65 -8.26 8.96
N GLY A 8 -9.48 -9.53 9.33
CA GLY A 8 -8.32 -10.36 8.93
C GLY A 8 -7.16 -10.24 9.90
N MET A 9 -6.94 -11.28 10.72
CA MET A 9 -5.98 -11.27 11.82
C MET A 9 -4.58 -11.78 11.45
N GLY A 10 -4.29 -11.98 10.18
CA GLY A 10 -2.93 -12.16 9.71
C GLY A 10 -2.11 -10.89 9.93
N PHE A 11 -2.22 -9.94 9.03
CA PHE A 11 -1.59 -8.62 9.14
C PHE A 11 -2.32 -7.69 10.14
N GLY A 12 -3.62 -7.87 10.33
CA GLY A 12 -4.44 -7.07 11.24
C GLY A 12 -4.02 -7.13 12.72
N GLN A 13 -3.22 -8.13 13.12
CA GLN A 13 -2.62 -8.16 14.48
C GLN A 13 -1.79 -6.90 14.77
N LEU A 14 -1.11 -6.36 13.76
CA LEU A 14 -0.37 -5.11 13.88
C LEU A 14 -1.31 -3.93 14.18
N TYR A 15 -2.41 -3.80 13.43
CA TYR A 15 -3.42 -2.76 13.68
C TYR A 15 -4.04 -2.91 15.07
N LYS A 16 -4.44 -4.13 15.44
CA LYS A 16 -4.97 -4.40 16.79
C LYS A 16 -4.02 -3.89 17.86
N LYS A 17 -2.73 -4.26 17.75
CA LYS A 17 -1.69 -3.87 18.71
C LYS A 17 -1.60 -2.35 18.83
N VAL A 18 -1.27 -1.65 17.72
CA VAL A 18 -0.97 -0.22 17.76
C VAL A 18 -2.19 0.64 18.12
N LEU A 19 -3.39 0.26 17.66
CA LEU A 19 -4.61 0.99 17.97
C LEU A 19 -5.02 0.80 19.44
N SER A 20 -4.92 -0.42 19.99
CA SER A 20 -5.24 -0.70 21.39
C SER A 20 -4.24 -0.04 22.34
N GLU A 21 -2.94 -0.09 22.05
CA GLU A 21 -1.89 0.55 22.85
C GLU A 21 -2.07 2.07 22.94
N TYR A 22 -2.67 2.68 21.91
CA TYR A 22 -2.98 4.11 21.90
C TYR A 22 -4.32 4.46 22.57
N GLY A 23 -5.07 3.45 23.03
CA GLY A 23 -6.30 3.63 23.79
C GLY A 23 -7.56 3.68 22.94
N HIS A 24 -7.52 3.22 21.67
CA HIS A 24 -8.73 3.01 20.89
C HIS A 24 -9.44 1.72 21.31
N THR A 25 -10.77 1.67 21.15
CA THR A 25 -11.53 0.42 21.26
C THR A 25 -11.37 -0.35 19.97
N VAL A 26 -10.86 -1.58 20.04
CA VAL A 26 -10.60 -2.40 18.84
C VAL A 26 -11.38 -3.70 18.93
N VAL A 27 -12.24 -3.91 17.95
CA VAL A 27 -12.94 -5.17 17.68
C VAL A 27 -12.26 -5.86 16.51
N THR A 28 -12.13 -7.18 16.58
CA THR A 28 -11.45 -7.98 15.56
C THR A 28 -12.37 -9.04 15.00
N VAL A 29 -12.23 -9.33 13.69
CA VAL A 29 -12.96 -10.44 13.05
C VAL A 29 -12.05 -11.22 12.11
N ASP A 30 -12.08 -12.55 12.23
CA ASP A 30 -11.38 -13.46 11.33
C ASP A 30 -12.04 -14.86 11.43
N PRO A 31 -12.45 -15.47 10.31
CA PRO A 31 -13.11 -16.79 10.33
C PRO A 31 -12.14 -17.96 10.58
N CYS A 32 -10.82 -17.74 10.52
CA CYS A 32 -9.81 -18.80 10.53
C CYS A 32 -8.92 -18.79 11.78
N VAL A 33 -8.71 -17.63 12.39
CA VAL A 33 -7.86 -17.48 13.56
C VAL A 33 -8.60 -16.77 14.69
N LYS A 34 -8.10 -16.90 15.92
CA LYS A 34 -8.75 -16.33 17.11
C LYS A 34 -8.92 -14.81 16.98
N ALA A 35 -10.16 -14.37 17.00
CA ALA A 35 -10.61 -12.98 16.99
C ALA A 35 -11.79 -12.81 17.97
N ASP A 36 -12.34 -11.61 18.09
CA ASP A 36 -13.54 -11.35 18.90
C ASP A 36 -14.79 -11.92 18.23
N PHE A 37 -14.80 -11.90 16.87
CA PHE A 37 -15.85 -12.48 16.03
C PHE A 37 -15.24 -13.40 14.95
N ASP A 38 -15.98 -14.43 14.58
CA ASP A 38 -15.70 -15.31 13.44
C ASP A 38 -16.54 -14.97 12.20
N ASP A 39 -17.54 -14.11 12.37
CA ASP A 39 -18.51 -13.69 11.37
C ASP A 39 -18.50 -12.17 11.22
N LEU A 40 -18.33 -11.69 9.97
CA LEU A 40 -18.19 -10.28 9.67
C LEU A 40 -19.49 -9.49 9.94
N GLU A 41 -20.65 -10.05 9.55
CA GLU A 41 -21.91 -9.34 9.70
C GLU A 41 -22.27 -9.18 11.18
N LYS A 42 -22.05 -10.22 12.00
CA LYS A 42 -22.21 -10.13 13.46
C LYS A 42 -21.28 -9.08 14.08
N ALA A 43 -20.05 -9.00 13.62
CA ALA A 43 -19.12 -7.96 14.09
C ALA A 43 -19.64 -6.56 13.75
N LEU A 44 -20.08 -6.35 12.52
CA LEU A 44 -20.62 -5.06 12.04
C LEU A 44 -21.92 -4.67 12.72
N GLU A 45 -22.77 -5.63 13.07
CA GLU A 45 -24.02 -5.42 13.82
C GLU A 45 -23.79 -5.09 15.30
N SER A 46 -22.63 -5.44 15.84
CA SER A 46 -22.34 -5.29 17.29
C SER A 46 -22.17 -3.83 17.71
N ASN A 47 -21.64 -2.97 16.84
CA ASN A 47 -21.35 -1.57 17.12
C ASN A 47 -21.33 -0.75 15.83
N HIS A 48 -21.46 0.58 15.98
CA HIS A 48 -21.03 1.52 14.94
C HIS A 48 -19.50 1.73 15.05
N PHE A 49 -18.79 1.67 13.93
CA PHE A 49 -17.34 1.85 13.87
C PHE A 49 -16.97 3.17 13.21
N ASP A 50 -16.10 3.92 13.90
CA ASP A 50 -15.50 5.14 13.35
C ASP A 50 -14.54 4.76 12.20
N THR A 51 -13.77 3.66 12.37
CA THR A 51 -12.88 3.18 11.33
C THR A 51 -12.98 1.66 11.14
N VAL A 52 -12.87 1.22 9.90
CA VAL A 52 -12.74 -0.19 9.54
C VAL A 52 -11.45 -0.40 8.77
N ASN A 53 -10.65 -1.40 9.19
CA ASN A 53 -9.36 -1.72 8.57
C ASN A 53 -9.44 -3.11 7.95
N ILE A 54 -9.48 -3.20 6.61
CA ILE A 54 -9.54 -4.47 5.86
C ILE A 54 -8.11 -4.92 5.60
N CYS A 55 -7.68 -5.98 6.31
CA CYS A 55 -6.32 -6.52 6.32
C CYS A 55 -6.26 -7.98 5.83
N THR A 56 -7.20 -8.36 5.00
CA THR A 56 -7.38 -9.71 4.46
C THR A 56 -6.55 -9.93 3.18
N PRO A 57 -6.51 -11.13 2.60
CA PRO A 57 -5.91 -11.36 1.28
C PRO A 57 -6.59 -10.54 0.18
N ASN A 58 -5.80 -10.08 -0.82
CA ASN A 58 -6.26 -9.17 -1.86
C ASN A 58 -7.60 -9.57 -2.50
N TYR A 59 -7.74 -10.84 -2.89
CA TYR A 59 -8.93 -11.35 -3.60
C TYR A 59 -10.24 -11.23 -2.80
N THR A 60 -10.17 -10.97 -1.51
CA THR A 60 -11.36 -10.79 -0.65
C THR A 60 -11.73 -9.33 -0.41
N HIS A 61 -10.85 -8.38 -0.76
CA HIS A 61 -11.03 -6.96 -0.43
C HIS A 61 -12.35 -6.39 -0.97
N GLY A 62 -12.67 -6.69 -2.23
CA GLY A 62 -13.87 -6.12 -2.88
C GLY A 62 -15.18 -6.56 -2.25
N ASP A 63 -15.32 -7.84 -1.93
CA ASP A 63 -16.57 -8.37 -1.34
C ASP A 63 -16.71 -7.94 0.12
N ILE A 64 -15.61 -7.94 0.88
CA ILE A 64 -15.60 -7.42 2.26
C ILE A 64 -15.94 -5.92 2.27
N ALA A 65 -15.35 -5.12 1.39
CA ALA A 65 -15.64 -3.69 1.30
C ALA A 65 -17.11 -3.41 1.01
N LYS A 66 -17.75 -4.15 0.08
CA LYS A 66 -19.20 -4.05 -0.21
C LYS A 66 -20.06 -4.45 0.99
N THR A 67 -19.64 -5.43 1.77
CA THR A 67 -20.36 -5.83 2.99
C THR A 67 -20.26 -4.73 4.05
N VAL A 68 -19.04 -4.24 4.31
CA VAL A 68 -18.75 -3.14 5.25
C VAL A 68 -19.54 -1.87 4.90
N ALA A 69 -19.62 -1.55 3.61
CA ALA A 69 -20.30 -0.36 3.10
C ALA A 69 -21.78 -0.26 3.50
N LYS A 70 -22.47 -1.39 3.69
CA LYS A 70 -23.90 -1.43 4.10
C LYS A 70 -24.12 -0.89 5.52
N TYR A 71 -23.08 -0.84 6.33
CA TYR A 71 -23.09 -0.40 7.73
C TYR A 71 -22.55 1.03 7.91
N GLU A 72 -22.19 1.69 6.80
CA GLU A 72 -21.82 3.11 6.71
C GLU A 72 -20.83 3.56 7.79
N PRO A 73 -19.66 2.90 7.97
CA PRO A 73 -18.63 3.41 8.85
C PRO A 73 -18.09 4.74 8.33
N ASP A 74 -17.55 5.60 9.21
CA ASP A 74 -17.05 6.92 8.80
C ASP A 74 -15.87 6.78 7.80
N VAL A 75 -14.88 5.94 8.11
CA VAL A 75 -13.68 5.74 7.29
C VAL A 75 -13.34 4.27 7.14
N VAL A 76 -13.06 3.82 5.93
CA VAL A 76 -12.56 2.47 5.65
C VAL A 76 -11.17 2.54 5.02
N PHE A 77 -10.23 1.84 5.64
CA PHE A 77 -8.91 1.59 5.10
C PHE A 77 -8.86 0.18 4.50
N ILE A 78 -8.48 0.08 3.23
CA ILE A 78 -8.25 -1.20 2.57
C ILE A 78 -6.74 -1.36 2.39
N GLU A 79 -6.18 -2.46 2.92
CA GLU A 79 -4.77 -2.75 2.71
C GLU A 79 -4.40 -2.71 1.23
N LYS A 80 -3.15 -2.28 0.98
CA LYS A 80 -2.64 -2.26 -0.39
C LYS A 80 -2.71 -3.68 -1.01
N PRO A 81 -2.96 -3.82 -2.28
CA PRO A 81 -3.04 -2.79 -3.31
C PRO A 81 -4.43 -2.11 -3.42
N GLY A 82 -5.28 -2.17 -2.42
CA GLY A 82 -6.66 -1.68 -2.47
C GLY A 82 -7.60 -2.68 -3.14
N LEU A 83 -8.19 -2.32 -4.28
CA LEU A 83 -9.00 -3.22 -5.11
C LEU A 83 -8.23 -3.67 -6.36
N LYS A 84 -8.81 -4.59 -7.12
CA LYS A 84 -8.15 -5.14 -8.30
C LYS A 84 -7.95 -4.09 -9.38
N THR A 85 -8.95 -3.21 -9.58
CA THR A 85 -8.95 -2.21 -10.65
C THR A 85 -9.37 -0.82 -10.14
N SER A 86 -8.94 0.24 -10.86
CA SER A 86 -9.42 1.61 -10.63
C SER A 86 -10.92 1.73 -10.87
N THR A 87 -11.47 0.96 -11.81
CA THR A 87 -12.93 0.90 -12.06
C THR A 87 -13.69 0.34 -10.86
N GLU A 88 -13.19 -0.74 -10.23
CA GLU A 88 -13.80 -1.27 -9.00
C GLU A 88 -13.71 -0.25 -7.86
N TRP A 89 -12.57 0.45 -7.72
CA TRP A 89 -12.39 1.50 -6.71
C TRP A 89 -13.36 2.66 -6.93
N SER A 90 -13.46 3.18 -8.15
CA SER A 90 -14.40 4.23 -8.52
C SER A 90 -15.84 3.82 -8.26
N SER A 91 -16.22 2.60 -8.63
CA SER A 91 -17.57 2.05 -8.39
C SER A 91 -17.87 1.95 -6.89
N LEU A 92 -16.93 1.49 -6.08
CA LEU A 92 -17.09 1.41 -4.61
C LEU A 92 -17.39 2.79 -4.02
N VAL A 93 -16.53 3.78 -4.34
CA VAL A 93 -16.70 5.15 -3.81
C VAL A 93 -18.00 5.81 -4.29
N THR A 94 -18.37 5.59 -5.55
CA THR A 94 -19.60 6.19 -6.13
C THR A 94 -20.87 5.59 -5.55
N ASN A 95 -20.87 4.26 -5.31
CA ASN A 95 -22.06 3.57 -4.82
C ASN A 95 -22.24 3.73 -3.30
N PHE A 96 -21.19 4.07 -2.56
CA PHE A 96 -21.21 4.21 -1.11
C PHE A 96 -20.60 5.56 -0.66
N PRO A 97 -21.23 6.69 -1.00
CA PRO A 97 -20.67 8.03 -0.80
C PRO A 97 -20.67 8.47 0.68
N ASN A 98 -21.41 7.81 1.55
CA ASN A 98 -21.47 8.13 2.98
C ASN A 98 -20.21 7.67 3.72
N THR A 99 -19.51 6.67 3.19
CA THR A 99 -18.24 6.16 3.74
C THR A 99 -17.06 6.79 3.02
N ARG A 100 -16.04 7.17 3.77
CA ARG A 100 -14.75 7.64 3.24
C ARG A 100 -13.80 6.45 3.03
N TRP A 101 -13.34 6.27 1.81
CA TRP A 101 -12.50 5.15 1.40
C TRP A 101 -11.04 5.57 1.21
N SER A 102 -10.10 4.80 1.72
CA SER A 102 -8.67 5.04 1.53
C SER A 102 -7.92 3.72 1.35
N MET A 103 -7.13 3.61 0.30
CA MET A 103 -6.09 2.60 0.24
C MET A 103 -5.01 2.91 1.28
N VAL A 104 -4.46 1.89 1.92
CA VAL A 104 -3.39 2.06 2.91
C VAL A 104 -2.12 2.60 2.26
N LYS A 105 -1.70 3.78 2.71
CA LYS A 105 -0.46 4.48 2.29
C LYS A 105 0.41 4.81 3.51
N ASN A 106 0.56 3.86 4.43
CA ASN A 106 1.25 4.02 5.72
C ASN A 106 2.64 4.64 5.59
N ASN A 107 3.37 4.39 4.50
CA ASN A 107 4.70 4.92 4.28
C ASN A 107 4.75 6.46 4.13
N GLN A 108 3.65 7.12 3.80
CA GLN A 108 3.54 8.59 3.82
C GLN A 108 3.50 9.15 5.25
N PHE A 109 3.14 8.32 6.23
CA PHE A 109 2.92 8.70 7.64
C PHE A 109 4.07 8.30 8.57
N ARG A 110 5.22 7.92 8.00
CA ARG A 110 6.45 7.70 8.78
C ARG A 110 6.94 9.02 9.38
N ASP A 111 7.37 9.01 10.62
CA ASP A 111 7.90 10.20 11.30
C ASP A 111 8.99 10.88 10.49
N ILE A 112 9.92 10.11 9.93
CA ILE A 112 11.00 10.61 9.06
C ILE A 112 10.45 11.32 7.81
N VAL A 113 9.37 10.83 7.20
CA VAL A 113 8.75 11.46 6.03
C VAL A 113 8.00 12.73 6.42
N ILE A 114 7.37 12.74 7.58
CA ILE A 114 6.64 13.92 8.12
C ILE A 114 7.63 15.00 8.53
N ASN A 115 8.66 14.65 9.30
CA ASN A 115 9.65 15.58 9.85
C ASN A 115 10.52 16.19 8.74
N ASP A 116 10.96 15.37 7.78
CA ASP A 116 11.85 15.81 6.70
C ASP A 116 11.11 16.24 5.44
N LYS A 117 9.78 16.43 5.53
CA LYS A 117 8.92 16.76 4.38
C LYS A 117 9.43 17.93 3.55
N ASN A 118 9.91 19.00 4.20
CA ASN A 118 10.42 20.19 3.52
C ASN A 118 11.75 19.89 2.82
N LEU A 119 12.64 19.15 3.47
CA LEU A 119 13.90 18.70 2.89
C LEU A 119 13.66 17.83 1.66
N LEU A 120 12.84 16.77 1.79
CA LEU A 120 12.51 15.87 0.69
C LEU A 120 11.89 16.62 -0.49
N LYS A 121 10.97 17.56 -0.22
CA LYS A 121 10.37 18.40 -1.24
C LYS A 121 11.41 19.31 -1.92
N HIS A 122 12.33 19.88 -1.17
CA HIS A 122 13.42 20.70 -1.69
C HIS A 122 14.34 19.90 -2.62
N LEU A 123 14.79 18.72 -2.15
CA LEU A 123 15.62 17.81 -2.95
C LEU A 123 14.90 17.39 -4.24
N PHE A 124 13.63 16.98 -4.12
CA PHE A 124 12.82 16.58 -5.27
C PHE A 124 12.64 17.72 -6.29
N THR A 125 12.43 18.95 -5.82
CA THR A 125 12.21 20.11 -6.70
C THR A 125 13.47 20.45 -7.51
N ASN A 126 14.66 20.33 -6.91
CA ASN A 126 15.91 20.74 -7.54
C ASN A 126 16.63 19.61 -8.31
N ALA A 127 16.30 18.35 -8.04
CA ALA A 127 16.89 17.22 -8.77
C ALA A 127 16.42 17.18 -10.23
N ILE A 128 17.28 16.73 -11.14
CA ILE A 128 16.95 16.44 -12.56
C ILE A 128 16.55 14.98 -12.75
N ARG A 129 16.97 14.09 -11.84
CA ARG A 129 16.60 12.67 -11.82
C ARG A 129 16.31 12.25 -10.39
N VAL A 130 15.24 11.47 -10.21
CA VAL A 130 14.85 10.90 -8.91
C VAL A 130 14.57 9.42 -9.08
N GLU A 131 15.16 8.60 -8.23
CA GLU A 131 14.96 7.16 -8.23
C GLU A 131 14.41 6.71 -6.86
N PHE A 132 13.28 6.02 -6.88
CA PHE A 132 12.66 5.40 -5.71
C PHE A 132 12.95 3.91 -5.76
N ASN A 133 13.64 3.38 -4.77
CA ASN A 133 14.05 1.99 -4.76
C ASN A 133 13.51 1.26 -3.52
N TRP A 134 12.88 0.11 -3.74
CA TRP A 134 12.58 -0.87 -2.70
C TRP A 134 12.95 -2.25 -3.23
N CYS A 135 14.18 -2.64 -2.98
CA CYS A 135 14.75 -3.89 -3.44
C CYS A 135 15.20 -4.70 -2.22
N ASN A 136 14.74 -5.93 -2.11
CA ASN A 136 15.07 -6.83 -1.02
C ASN A 136 16.02 -7.94 -1.51
N THR A 137 16.89 -8.45 -0.64
CA THR A 137 17.77 -9.58 -0.97
C THR A 137 17.02 -10.90 -0.98
N ASP A 138 16.12 -11.10 -0.02
CA ASP A 138 15.39 -12.37 0.14
C ASP A 138 14.08 -12.15 0.91
N ARG A 139 13.08 -11.58 0.25
CA ARG A 139 11.80 -11.24 0.88
C ARG A 139 10.61 -11.51 -0.04
N VAL A 140 10.53 -12.72 -0.56
CA VAL A 140 9.31 -13.17 -1.26
C VAL A 140 8.24 -13.48 -0.21
N PRO A 141 7.06 -12.82 -0.26
CA PRO A 141 6.02 -13.03 0.75
C PRO A 141 5.39 -14.42 0.64
N ASN A 142 5.50 -15.25 1.67
CA ASN A 142 4.88 -16.57 1.76
C ASN A 142 4.87 -17.34 0.43
N PRO A 143 6.04 -17.69 -0.16
CA PRO A 143 6.12 -18.30 -1.49
C PRO A 143 5.27 -19.56 -1.59
N GLY A 144 4.52 -19.72 -2.69
CA GLY A 144 3.56 -20.81 -2.89
C GLY A 144 2.19 -20.59 -2.24
N SER A 145 1.97 -19.41 -1.61
CA SER A 145 0.66 -19.03 -1.07
C SER A 145 -0.14 -18.16 -2.06
N TRP A 146 -1.25 -17.59 -1.58
CA TRP A 146 -2.03 -16.63 -2.35
C TRP A 146 -1.20 -15.40 -2.81
N PHE A 147 -0.17 -14.99 -2.05
CA PHE A 147 0.71 -13.87 -2.40
C PHE A 147 1.45 -14.06 -3.72
N THR A 148 1.78 -15.30 -4.07
CA THR A 148 2.52 -15.64 -5.28
C THR A 148 1.63 -16.31 -6.34
N THR A 149 0.31 -16.31 -6.15
CA THR A 149 -0.68 -16.80 -7.10
C THR A 149 -1.37 -15.62 -7.78
N ASN A 150 -1.12 -15.41 -9.08
CA ASN A 150 -1.55 -14.19 -9.79
C ASN A 150 -3.07 -13.99 -9.77
N SER A 151 -3.87 -15.05 -9.91
CA SER A 151 -5.33 -14.95 -9.85
C SER A 151 -5.86 -14.45 -8.50
N LEU A 152 -5.10 -14.60 -7.42
CA LEU A 152 -5.45 -14.20 -6.06
C LEU A 152 -4.78 -12.88 -5.63
N ALA A 153 -3.50 -12.72 -5.94
CA ALA A 153 -2.72 -11.53 -5.57
C ALA A 153 -2.86 -10.37 -6.58
N TRP A 154 -3.28 -10.67 -7.83
CA TRP A 154 -3.41 -9.74 -8.97
C TRP A 154 -2.07 -9.18 -9.47
N GLY A 155 -0.99 -9.83 -9.16
CA GLY A 155 0.40 -9.47 -9.42
C GLY A 155 1.27 -9.75 -8.21
N GLY A 156 2.56 -9.58 -8.37
CA GLY A 156 3.56 -9.80 -7.34
C GLY A 156 4.06 -8.49 -6.71
N VAL A 157 5.33 -8.20 -6.91
CA VAL A 157 5.96 -6.99 -6.37
C VAL A 157 5.32 -5.70 -6.89
N SER A 158 4.75 -5.74 -8.09
CA SER A 158 3.98 -4.63 -8.67
C SER A 158 2.72 -4.28 -7.86
N ARG A 159 2.16 -5.23 -7.13
CA ARG A 159 0.99 -5.04 -6.25
C ARG A 159 1.36 -4.95 -4.78
N ASP A 160 2.55 -5.43 -4.40
CA ASP A 160 3.00 -5.42 -3.00
C ASP A 160 3.82 -4.17 -2.64
N LEU A 161 4.93 -3.90 -3.34
CA LEU A 161 5.84 -2.80 -3.00
C LEU A 161 5.64 -1.55 -3.86
N MET A 162 5.25 -1.70 -5.13
CA MET A 162 5.09 -0.56 -6.03
C MET A 162 4.04 0.46 -5.55
N PRO A 163 2.90 0.10 -4.94
CA PRO A 163 1.96 1.06 -4.37
C PRO A 163 2.60 2.00 -3.34
N HIS A 164 3.54 1.50 -2.55
CA HIS A 164 4.27 2.31 -1.57
C HIS A 164 5.21 3.32 -2.24
N LEU A 165 5.93 2.91 -3.30
CA LEU A 165 6.80 3.80 -4.06
C LEU A 165 6.00 4.88 -4.79
N LEU A 166 4.87 4.50 -5.40
CA LEU A 166 3.95 5.45 -6.03
C LEU A 166 3.38 6.42 -5.00
N SER A 167 3.06 5.95 -3.79
CA SER A 167 2.57 6.81 -2.72
C SER A 167 3.62 7.83 -2.24
N TRP A 168 4.90 7.52 -2.28
CA TRP A 168 5.96 8.50 -2.01
C TRP A 168 6.07 9.52 -3.15
N PHE A 169 6.00 9.07 -4.40
CA PHE A 169 6.01 9.97 -5.55
C PHE A 169 4.83 10.95 -5.51
N THR A 170 3.61 10.47 -5.28
CA THR A 170 2.42 11.33 -5.15
C THR A 170 2.53 12.29 -3.95
N ASN A 171 3.09 11.83 -2.83
CA ASN A 171 3.31 12.69 -1.66
C ASN A 171 4.28 13.85 -1.94
N LEU A 172 5.31 13.66 -2.77
CA LEU A 172 6.26 14.72 -3.14
C LEU A 172 5.71 15.66 -4.20
N THR A 173 4.98 15.14 -5.18
CA THR A 173 4.38 15.91 -6.30
C THR A 173 3.04 16.56 -5.95
N LYS A 174 2.36 16.06 -4.89
CA LYS A 174 1.03 16.49 -4.46
C LYS A 174 0.02 16.40 -5.60
N THR A 175 -0.73 17.45 -5.89
CA THR A 175 -1.77 17.48 -6.93
C THR A 175 -1.24 17.40 -8.37
N HIS A 176 0.08 17.33 -8.58
CA HIS A 176 0.71 17.38 -9.90
C HIS A 176 1.17 16.01 -10.43
N PHE A 177 0.95 14.91 -9.69
CA PHE A 177 1.36 13.58 -10.14
C PHE A 177 0.65 13.14 -11.43
N GLY A 178 -0.58 13.59 -11.67
CA GLY A 178 -1.31 13.32 -12.92
C GLY A 178 -0.64 13.85 -14.19
N ASN A 179 0.34 14.75 -14.05
CA ASN A 179 1.13 15.26 -15.17
C ASN A 179 2.39 14.41 -15.45
N ALA A 180 2.53 13.26 -14.80
CA ALA A 180 3.64 12.34 -15.04
C ALA A 180 3.34 11.46 -16.25
N ASP A 181 4.17 11.58 -17.29
CA ASP A 181 4.08 10.74 -18.48
C ASP A 181 4.84 9.43 -18.25
N LEU A 182 4.11 8.32 -18.23
CA LEU A 182 4.72 6.99 -18.13
C LEU A 182 5.41 6.65 -19.45
N SER A 183 6.76 6.69 -19.46
CA SER A 183 7.57 6.42 -20.64
C SER A 183 7.97 4.95 -20.78
N TYR A 184 7.98 4.21 -19.67
CA TYR A 184 8.37 2.81 -19.67
C TYR A 184 7.82 2.09 -18.45
N LYS A 185 7.32 0.87 -18.67
CA LYS A 185 6.95 -0.08 -17.62
C LYS A 185 7.50 -1.46 -17.95
N ARG A 186 8.02 -2.13 -16.93
CA ARG A 186 8.41 -3.54 -17.01
C ARG A 186 8.06 -4.25 -15.72
N THR A 187 7.41 -5.39 -15.84
CA THR A 187 7.31 -6.40 -14.79
C THR A 187 8.01 -7.67 -15.25
N LYS A 188 8.62 -8.40 -14.35
CA LYS A 188 9.35 -9.62 -14.66
C LYS A 188 9.27 -10.62 -13.52
N GLN A 189 9.05 -11.87 -13.87
CA GLN A 189 9.25 -13.02 -13.01
C GLN A 189 10.67 -13.55 -13.28
N ASN A 190 11.59 -13.36 -12.35
CA ASN A 190 12.99 -13.84 -12.44
C ASN A 190 13.17 -15.20 -11.77
N TRP A 191 12.30 -15.54 -10.82
CA TRP A 191 12.42 -16.69 -9.95
C TRP A 191 11.24 -17.65 -10.15
N GLN A 192 11.50 -18.94 -9.97
CA GLN A 192 10.49 -19.99 -9.85
C GLN A 192 10.34 -20.38 -8.38
N LEU A 193 9.24 -21.04 -8.01
CA LEU A 193 9.04 -21.50 -6.64
C LEU A 193 10.20 -22.40 -6.14
N SER A 194 10.73 -23.23 -7.02
CA SER A 194 11.90 -24.11 -6.76
C SER A 194 13.17 -23.35 -6.39
N ASP A 195 13.33 -22.10 -6.84
CA ASP A 195 14.50 -21.28 -6.58
C ASP A 195 14.42 -20.60 -5.21
N VAL A 196 13.21 -20.54 -4.62
CA VAL A 196 12.93 -19.88 -3.34
C VAL A 196 12.92 -20.93 -2.22
N THR A 197 14.09 -21.28 -1.71
CA THR A 197 14.25 -22.28 -0.66
C THR A 197 13.93 -21.77 0.74
N ASN A 198 14.06 -20.44 0.94
CA ASN A 198 13.76 -19.70 2.17
C ASN A 198 13.27 -18.30 1.84
N THR A 199 12.73 -17.61 2.83
CA THR A 199 12.32 -16.21 2.74
C THR A 199 12.35 -15.56 4.13
N ASN A 200 12.62 -14.26 4.18
CA ASN A 200 12.51 -13.46 5.41
C ASN A 200 11.06 -13.01 5.69
N TYR A 201 10.08 -13.47 4.91
CA TYR A 201 8.67 -13.09 5.07
C TYR A 201 7.74 -14.29 4.94
N GLY A 202 7.53 -14.98 6.06
CA GLY A 202 6.65 -16.13 6.15
C GLY A 202 7.34 -17.47 5.85
N THR A 203 6.60 -18.41 5.25
CA THR A 203 7.04 -19.78 4.99
C THR A 203 6.85 -20.17 3.54
N VAL A 204 7.75 -21.01 3.01
CA VAL A 204 7.66 -21.54 1.65
C VAL A 204 6.74 -22.76 1.61
N LYS A 205 5.70 -22.73 0.76
CA LYS A 205 4.81 -23.86 0.44
C LYS A 205 5.26 -24.46 -0.88
N LYS A 206 6.00 -25.57 -0.80
CA LYS A 206 6.67 -26.20 -1.97
C LYS A 206 5.75 -26.71 -3.07
N ASP A 207 4.50 -27.00 -2.75
CA ASP A 207 3.44 -27.50 -3.63
C ASP A 207 2.48 -26.38 -4.12
N GLY A 208 2.83 -25.14 -3.85
CA GLY A 208 2.03 -23.97 -4.23
C GLY A 208 2.34 -23.43 -5.63
N VAL A 209 1.82 -22.24 -5.91
CA VAL A 209 1.97 -21.54 -7.19
C VAL A 209 2.86 -20.31 -7.03
N TYR A 210 3.72 -20.07 -8.04
CA TYR A 210 4.52 -18.85 -8.19
C TYR A 210 4.46 -18.40 -9.64
N ASP A 211 3.46 -17.57 -9.97
CA ASP A 211 3.17 -17.08 -11.32
C ASP A 211 2.99 -15.56 -11.37
N VAL A 212 3.68 -14.84 -10.46
CA VAL A 212 3.65 -13.39 -10.33
C VAL A 212 5.01 -12.77 -10.61
N ASP A 213 5.03 -11.45 -10.83
CA ASP A 213 6.25 -10.68 -10.98
C ASP A 213 6.99 -10.50 -9.64
N ASP A 214 8.31 -10.63 -9.66
CA ASP A 214 9.20 -10.37 -8.52
C ASP A 214 10.08 -9.14 -8.71
N GLU A 215 10.07 -8.55 -9.91
CA GLU A 215 10.68 -7.27 -10.26
C GLU A 215 9.69 -6.40 -11.03
N ALA A 216 9.57 -5.13 -10.62
CA ALA A 216 8.79 -4.12 -11.34
C ALA A 216 9.56 -2.80 -11.43
N VAL A 217 9.53 -2.19 -12.61
CA VAL A 217 10.18 -0.91 -12.90
C VAL A 217 9.20 -0.02 -13.64
N LEU A 218 9.05 1.22 -13.16
CA LEU A 218 8.29 2.28 -13.81
C LEU A 218 9.22 3.47 -14.07
N HIS A 219 9.13 4.06 -15.26
CA HIS A 219 9.82 5.29 -15.61
C HIS A 219 8.80 6.34 -16.03
N TYR A 220 8.91 7.52 -15.45
CA TYR A 220 8.12 8.68 -15.81
C TYR A 220 8.99 9.83 -16.23
N THR A 221 8.46 10.66 -17.12
CA THR A 221 8.90 12.04 -17.29
C THR A 221 7.93 12.95 -16.56
N TRP A 222 8.43 13.81 -15.68
CA TRP A 222 7.62 14.76 -14.91
C TRP A 222 8.34 16.09 -14.79
N ALA A 223 7.75 17.18 -15.34
CA ALA A 223 8.32 18.52 -15.31
C ALA A 223 9.82 18.54 -15.71
N ASN A 224 10.15 17.89 -16.83
CA ASN A 224 11.53 17.72 -17.36
C ASN A 224 12.48 16.91 -16.47
N LYS A 225 11.97 16.18 -15.50
CA LYS A 225 12.74 15.26 -14.64
C LYS A 225 12.54 13.82 -15.10
N SER A 226 13.60 13.03 -14.96
CA SER A 226 13.51 11.56 -15.07
C SER A 226 13.17 10.97 -13.70
N ILE A 227 12.06 10.27 -13.61
CA ILE A 227 11.60 9.60 -12.38
C ILE A 227 11.61 8.10 -12.62
N LYS A 228 12.30 7.35 -11.75
CA LYS A 228 12.34 5.89 -11.82
C LYS A 228 11.88 5.30 -10.51
N LEU A 229 10.99 4.31 -10.57
CA LEU A 229 10.58 3.50 -9.43
C LEU A 229 11.01 2.05 -9.68
N THR A 230 11.68 1.45 -8.70
CA THR A 230 12.15 0.05 -8.78
C THR A 230 11.73 -0.71 -7.54
N ALA A 231 10.97 -1.77 -7.74
CA ALA A 231 10.56 -2.71 -6.70
C ALA A 231 11.07 -4.11 -7.03
N ASN A 232 11.65 -4.80 -6.05
CA ASN A 232 12.15 -6.16 -6.24
C ASN A 232 12.05 -6.94 -4.92
N TRP A 233 11.45 -8.13 -4.95
CA TRP A 233 11.35 -8.99 -3.77
C TRP A 233 12.65 -9.73 -3.45
N ARG A 234 13.43 -10.06 -4.48
CA ARG A 234 14.65 -10.86 -4.34
C ARG A 234 15.69 -10.46 -5.37
N THR A 235 16.62 -9.63 -4.96
CA THR A 235 17.76 -9.21 -5.79
C THR A 235 19.04 -9.90 -5.36
N LEU A 236 20.00 -10.06 -6.27
CA LEU A 236 21.36 -10.52 -5.98
C LEU A 236 22.25 -9.41 -5.38
N LYS A 237 21.73 -8.18 -5.31
CA LYS A 237 22.42 -7.03 -4.71
C LYS A 237 21.98 -6.84 -3.25
N PRO A 238 22.72 -6.06 -2.45
CA PRO A 238 22.27 -5.66 -1.12
C PRO A 238 20.87 -4.99 -1.17
N SER A 239 20.10 -5.18 -0.10
CA SER A 239 18.77 -4.54 0.01
C SER A 239 18.87 -3.03 -0.02
N GLU A 240 17.92 -2.40 -0.70
CA GLU A 240 17.80 -0.94 -0.81
C GLU A 240 16.39 -0.51 -0.49
N LEU A 241 16.26 0.52 0.35
CA LEU A 241 15.02 1.23 0.60
C LEU A 241 15.34 2.71 0.69
N ASN A 242 15.28 3.42 -0.43
CA ASN A 242 15.78 4.79 -0.51
C ASN A 242 15.12 5.61 -1.63
N ILE A 243 15.38 6.91 -1.59
CA ILE A 243 15.19 7.82 -2.69
C ILE A 243 16.55 8.42 -3.06
N VAL A 244 16.93 8.34 -4.32
CA VAL A 244 18.17 8.91 -4.84
C VAL A 244 17.86 10.13 -5.68
N PHE A 245 18.45 11.27 -5.34
CA PHE A 245 18.31 12.54 -6.05
C PHE A 245 19.61 12.85 -6.77
N THR A 246 19.55 13.08 -8.09
CA THR A 246 20.70 13.50 -8.90
C THR A 246 20.46 14.91 -9.41
N PHE A 247 21.42 15.79 -9.23
CA PHE A 247 21.37 17.20 -9.60
C PHE A 247 22.13 17.48 -10.90
N ASP A 248 21.90 18.63 -11.51
CA ASP A 248 22.53 19.06 -12.76
C ASP A 248 24.05 19.23 -12.65
N ASN A 249 24.57 19.57 -11.46
CA ASN A 249 26.00 19.67 -11.16
C ASN A 249 26.68 18.29 -10.98
N GLY A 250 25.93 17.18 -11.12
CA GLY A 250 26.41 15.81 -10.92
C GLY A 250 26.40 15.34 -9.46
N GLU A 251 26.01 16.17 -8.52
CA GLU A 251 25.83 15.77 -7.12
C GLU A 251 24.73 14.70 -7.00
N VAL A 252 24.94 13.74 -6.11
CA VAL A 252 23.98 12.66 -5.81
C VAL A 252 23.73 12.62 -4.30
N ILE A 253 22.48 12.77 -3.90
CA ILE A 253 22.05 12.61 -2.51
C ILE A 253 21.17 11.37 -2.42
N LYS A 254 21.54 10.44 -1.51
CA LYS A 254 20.79 9.24 -1.19
C LYS A 254 20.09 9.41 0.15
N TYR A 255 18.75 9.31 0.15
CA TYR A 255 17.94 9.37 1.35
C TYR A 255 17.45 7.96 1.70
N GLU A 256 18.04 7.37 2.75
CA GLU A 256 17.77 6.00 3.19
C GLU A 256 16.57 5.95 4.12
N PHE A 257 15.76 4.90 3.97
CA PHE A 257 14.68 4.58 4.90
C PHE A 257 15.00 3.27 5.63
N GLY A 258 14.74 3.22 6.92
CA GLY A 258 14.66 1.96 7.67
C GLY A 258 13.35 1.20 7.38
N LEU A 259 13.11 0.12 8.11
CA LEU A 259 11.81 -0.55 8.10
C LEU A 259 10.70 0.43 8.52
N CYS A 260 9.48 0.24 7.98
CA CYS A 260 8.35 1.07 8.37
C CYS A 260 8.01 0.83 9.84
N PRO A 261 8.01 1.87 10.69
CA PRO A 261 7.63 1.70 12.08
C PRO A 261 6.13 1.41 12.19
N GLU A 262 5.75 0.63 13.20
CA GLU A 262 4.35 0.31 13.49
C GLU A 262 3.51 1.58 13.75
N SER A 263 4.13 2.62 14.35
CA SER A 263 3.51 3.93 14.60
C SER A 263 2.98 4.61 13.33
N ALA A 264 3.53 4.32 12.16
CA ALA A 264 3.07 4.91 10.91
C ALA A 264 1.62 4.51 10.56
N TYR A 265 1.19 3.30 10.94
CA TYR A 265 -0.21 2.86 10.76
C TYR A 265 -1.15 3.61 11.70
N LEU A 266 -0.77 3.77 12.97
CA LEU A 266 -1.52 4.56 13.93
C LEU A 266 -1.63 6.02 13.49
N THR A 267 -0.52 6.63 13.07
CA THR A 267 -0.48 8.00 12.58
C THR A 267 -1.37 8.17 11.36
N MET A 268 -1.37 7.20 10.42
CA MET A 268 -2.26 7.19 9.26
C MET A 268 -3.73 7.19 9.67
N VAL A 269 -4.14 6.27 10.54
CA VAL A 269 -5.54 6.14 10.97
C VAL A 269 -6.00 7.42 11.66
N ASN A 270 -5.25 7.90 12.65
CA ASN A 270 -5.62 9.09 13.42
C ASN A 270 -5.66 10.36 12.55
N HIS A 271 -4.63 10.56 11.73
CA HIS A 271 -4.54 11.75 10.87
C HIS A 271 -5.68 11.76 9.85
N THR A 272 -5.90 10.64 9.16
CA THR A 272 -6.93 10.53 8.12
C THR A 272 -8.32 10.67 8.71
N TYR A 273 -8.58 10.07 9.88
CA TYR A 273 -9.86 10.24 10.57
C TYR A 273 -10.12 11.69 10.99
N CYS A 274 -9.11 12.40 11.49
CA CYS A 274 -9.25 13.84 11.79
C CYS A 274 -9.61 14.69 10.57
N LEU A 275 -9.34 14.21 9.37
CA LEU A 275 -9.65 14.89 8.10
C LEU A 275 -10.96 14.41 7.45
N LYS A 276 -11.74 13.52 8.11
CA LYS A 276 -12.94 12.90 7.52
C LYS A 276 -13.96 13.88 6.95
N ASP A 277 -14.08 15.06 7.54
CA ASP A 277 -15.02 16.10 7.12
C ASP A 277 -14.44 17.10 6.11
N ILE A 278 -13.18 16.92 5.71
CA ILE A 278 -12.49 17.83 4.79
C ILE A 278 -12.62 17.30 3.35
N GLU A 279 -13.61 17.79 2.62
CA GLU A 279 -13.91 17.38 1.24
C GLU A 279 -12.69 17.48 0.31
N ARG A 280 -11.91 18.58 0.39
CA ARG A 280 -10.70 18.76 -0.42
C ARG A 280 -9.67 17.63 -0.21
N TYR A 281 -9.53 17.13 1.02
CA TYR A 281 -8.63 16.03 1.33
C TYR A 281 -9.12 14.74 0.66
N TRP A 282 -10.41 14.43 0.77
CA TRP A 282 -10.98 13.19 0.24
C TRP A 282 -11.06 13.18 -1.28
N ASN A 283 -11.30 14.32 -1.92
CA ASN A 283 -11.19 14.46 -3.37
C ASN A 283 -9.76 14.20 -3.84
N TYR A 284 -8.74 14.74 -3.13
CA TYR A 284 -7.34 14.44 -3.42
C TYR A 284 -7.02 12.96 -3.21
N ASN A 285 -7.43 12.38 -2.07
CA ASN A 285 -7.19 10.98 -1.73
C ASN A 285 -7.80 10.02 -2.77
N LEU A 286 -9.01 10.31 -3.24
CA LEU A 286 -9.65 9.53 -4.30
C LEU A 286 -8.86 9.58 -5.61
N ILE A 287 -8.45 10.77 -6.04
CA ILE A 287 -7.66 10.94 -7.26
C ILE A 287 -6.32 10.22 -7.13
N GLU A 288 -5.68 10.29 -5.97
CA GLU A 288 -4.42 9.59 -5.69
C GLU A 288 -4.61 8.07 -5.75
N ASP A 289 -5.63 7.53 -5.09
CA ASP A 289 -5.92 6.10 -5.07
C ASP A 289 -6.24 5.58 -6.48
N LEU A 290 -7.08 6.29 -7.25
CA LEU A 290 -7.39 5.94 -8.63
C LEU A 290 -6.14 5.94 -9.51
N TRP A 291 -5.31 6.98 -9.40
CA TRP A 291 -4.08 7.08 -10.18
C TRP A 291 -3.11 5.94 -9.84
N ILE A 292 -2.92 5.62 -8.56
CA ILE A 292 -2.05 4.51 -8.15
C ILE A 292 -2.59 3.18 -8.71
N HIS A 293 -3.91 2.93 -8.64
CA HIS A 293 -4.51 1.72 -9.21
C HIS A 293 -4.26 1.63 -10.72
N ASP A 294 -4.40 2.72 -11.45
CA ASP A 294 -4.10 2.74 -12.90
C ASP A 294 -2.64 2.39 -13.17
N GLN A 295 -1.69 2.95 -12.39
CA GLN A 295 -0.27 2.69 -12.59
C GLN A 295 0.10 1.22 -12.32
N ILE A 296 -0.48 0.60 -11.29
CA ILE A 296 -0.19 -0.81 -10.97
C ILE A 296 -0.94 -1.80 -11.87
N GLN A 297 -2.05 -1.38 -12.51
CA GLN A 297 -2.77 -2.17 -13.51
C GLN A 297 -2.11 -2.19 -14.90
N LEU A 298 -1.42 -1.12 -15.30
CA LEU A 298 -0.77 -1.01 -16.60
C LEU A 298 0.25 -2.15 -16.78
N GLY A 299 -0.14 -3.27 -17.34
CA GLY A 299 0.73 -4.43 -17.58
C GLY A 299 0.03 -5.77 -17.61
N ASP A 300 -1.29 -5.80 -17.39
CA ASP A 300 -2.10 -7.01 -17.58
C ASP A 300 -2.50 -7.22 -19.06
N ASN A 301 -1.81 -6.53 -20.02
CA ASN A 301 -1.98 -6.67 -21.47
C ASN A 301 -0.87 -7.51 -22.09
#